data_eef774a3a022b4938adcc1bd96e89356
#
_entry.id   eef774a3a022b4938adcc1bd96e89356
#
_cell.length_a   1.000
_cell.length_b   1.000
_cell.length_c   1.000
_cell.angle_alpha   90.00
_cell.angle_beta   90.00
_cell.angle_gamma   90.00
#
_symmetry.space_group_name_H-M   'P 1'
#
loop_
_entity.id
_entity.type
_entity.pdbx_description
1 polymer ?
#
loop_
_entity_poly.entity_id
_entity_poly.type
_entity_poly.pdbx_seq_one_letter_code
_entity_poly.pdbx_strand_id
1 'polypeptide(L)'
;DYEKAYKLRPKDPSLLNNLAWVLATSPDPKLRDGRRALELATTACELTDYKRAHILSTLGAAYAELGDFENAKKWSAKGLELAEDDEQKEHFKKELECYNARRPFRELLIDGKPAPLPPEKSDEAKPNQPPKE
;
A
#
# COMPACT_ATOMS: atom_id res chain seq x y z
N ASP A 1 6.16 -16.88 7.51
CA ASP A 1 4.77 -16.45 7.41
C ASP A 1 4.56 -15.20 8.25
N TYR A 2 4.06 -14.15 7.63
CA TYR A 2 3.93 -12.85 8.29
C TYR A 2 2.93 -12.88 9.44
N GLU A 3 1.83 -13.61 9.30
CA GLU A 3 0.85 -13.65 10.37
C GLU A 3 1.40 -14.31 11.62
N LYS A 4 2.17 -15.38 11.44
CA LYS A 4 2.78 -16.04 12.57
C LYS A 4 3.79 -15.13 13.25
N ALA A 5 4.63 -14.45 12.44
CA ALA A 5 5.60 -13.54 12.99
C ALA A 5 4.92 -12.35 13.69
N TYR A 6 3.81 -11.89 13.13
CA TYR A 6 3.06 -10.79 13.74
C TYR A 6 2.60 -11.16 15.16
N LYS A 7 2.12 -12.39 15.33
CA LYS A 7 1.67 -12.81 16.66
C LYS A 7 2.80 -12.79 17.67
N LEU A 8 4.03 -13.04 17.20
CA LEU A 8 5.17 -13.03 18.09
C LEU A 8 5.71 -11.64 18.35
N ARG A 9 5.57 -10.72 17.39
CA ARG A 9 6.12 -9.38 17.51
C ARG A 9 5.13 -8.33 17.00
N PRO A 10 4.02 -8.13 17.71
CA PRO A 10 2.97 -7.25 17.18
C PRO A 10 3.32 -5.77 17.16
N LYS A 11 4.44 -5.38 17.75
CA LYS A 11 4.86 -3.98 17.74
C LYS A 11 6.18 -3.75 17.01
N ASP A 12 6.55 -4.66 16.12
CA ASP A 12 7.74 -4.49 15.29
C ASP A 12 7.34 -3.73 14.03
N PRO A 13 7.73 -2.45 13.88
CA PRO A 13 7.25 -1.67 12.74
C PRO A 13 7.65 -2.25 11.39
N SER A 14 8.82 -2.86 11.28
CA SER A 14 9.21 -3.46 10.00
C SER A 14 8.31 -4.62 9.63
N LEU A 15 7.98 -5.45 10.62
CA LEU A 15 7.11 -6.59 10.37
C LEU A 15 5.71 -6.14 10.04
N LEU A 16 5.18 -5.16 10.79
CA LEU A 16 3.86 -4.61 10.52
C LEU A 16 3.81 -4.01 9.12
N ASN A 17 4.86 -3.31 8.73
CA ASN A 17 4.94 -2.71 7.42
C ASN A 17 4.93 -3.77 6.31
N ASN A 18 5.72 -4.83 6.49
CA ASN A 18 5.80 -5.87 5.48
C ASN A 18 4.47 -6.59 5.31
N LEU A 19 3.80 -6.90 6.41
CA LEU A 19 2.50 -7.54 6.32
C LEU A 19 1.47 -6.63 5.69
N ALA A 20 1.46 -5.35 6.09
CA ALA A 20 0.52 -4.40 5.53
C ALA A 20 0.74 -4.24 4.02
N TRP A 21 2.00 -4.20 3.58
CA TRP A 21 2.30 -4.06 2.17
C TRP A 21 1.73 -5.22 1.36
N VAL A 22 1.92 -6.44 1.84
CA VAL A 22 1.37 -7.61 1.14
C VAL A 22 -0.15 -7.53 1.09
N LEU A 23 -0.78 -7.16 2.20
CA LEU A 23 -2.24 -7.10 2.25
C LEU A 23 -2.80 -5.99 1.36
N ALA A 24 -2.03 -4.94 1.12
CA ALA A 24 -2.51 -3.83 0.31
C ALA A 24 -2.20 -3.99 -1.18
N THR A 25 -1.11 -4.69 -1.54
CA THR A 25 -0.62 -4.63 -2.91
C THR A 25 -0.45 -5.98 -3.59
N SER A 26 -0.79 -7.08 -2.92
CA SER A 26 -0.60 -8.39 -3.55
C SER A 26 -1.37 -8.49 -4.86
N PRO A 27 -0.77 -9.04 -5.91
CA PRO A 27 -1.52 -9.27 -7.13
C PRO A 27 -2.60 -10.35 -6.97
N ASP A 28 -2.50 -11.17 -5.93
CA ASP A 28 -3.50 -12.20 -5.65
C ASP A 28 -4.62 -11.58 -4.82
N PRO A 29 -5.83 -11.41 -5.37
CA PRO A 29 -6.90 -10.76 -4.61
C PRO A 29 -7.29 -11.52 -3.35
N LYS A 30 -6.98 -12.80 -3.26
CA LYS A 30 -7.29 -13.56 -2.05
C LYS A 30 -6.43 -13.15 -0.88
N LEU A 31 -5.28 -12.55 -1.14
CA LEU A 31 -4.39 -12.11 -0.08
C LEU A 31 -4.63 -10.66 0.31
N ARG A 32 -5.32 -9.90 -0.51
CA ARG A 32 -5.50 -8.49 -0.21
C ARG A 32 -6.55 -8.26 0.87
N ASP A 33 -6.28 -7.35 1.76
CA ASP A 33 -7.22 -6.94 2.81
C ASP A 33 -6.86 -5.50 3.17
N GLY A 34 -7.51 -4.56 2.50
CA GLY A 34 -7.17 -3.15 2.67
C GLY A 34 -7.44 -2.62 4.06
N ARG A 35 -8.51 -3.08 4.70
CA ARG A 35 -8.82 -2.60 6.04
C ARG A 35 -7.76 -3.02 7.04
N ARG A 36 -7.37 -4.28 7.00
CA ARG A 36 -6.33 -4.76 7.90
C ARG A 36 -4.99 -4.12 7.56
N ALA A 37 -4.71 -3.94 6.27
CA ALA A 37 -3.49 -3.27 5.86
C ALA A 37 -3.44 -1.86 6.45
N LEU A 38 -4.55 -1.14 6.43
CA LEU A 38 -4.59 0.20 6.97
C LEU A 38 -4.33 0.20 8.48
N GLU A 39 -4.91 -0.73 9.19
CA GLU A 39 -4.68 -0.81 10.64
C GLU A 39 -3.20 -1.07 10.94
N LEU A 40 -2.60 -2.00 10.24
CA LEU A 40 -1.21 -2.36 10.49
C LEU A 40 -0.26 -1.24 10.07
N ALA A 41 -0.53 -0.62 8.93
CA ALA A 41 0.31 0.47 8.46
C ALA A 41 0.21 1.68 9.38
N THR A 42 -0.98 1.98 9.87
CA THR A 42 -1.16 3.10 10.80
C THR A 42 -0.35 2.85 12.07
N THR A 43 -0.41 1.64 12.60
CA THR A 43 0.36 1.31 13.78
C THR A 43 1.85 1.45 13.52
N ALA A 44 2.32 0.97 12.37
CA ALA A 44 3.74 1.09 12.03
C ALA A 44 4.16 2.55 11.91
N CYS A 45 3.29 3.39 11.33
CA CYS A 45 3.58 4.81 11.24
C CYS A 45 3.65 5.46 12.61
N GLU A 46 2.71 5.11 13.48
CA GLU A 46 2.70 5.68 14.83
C GLU A 46 3.96 5.29 15.60
N LEU A 47 4.39 4.06 15.45
CA LEU A 47 5.59 3.59 16.13
C LEU A 47 6.86 4.27 15.62
N THR A 48 6.83 4.84 14.43
CA THR A 48 8.00 5.49 13.84
C THR A 48 7.78 6.98 13.64
N ASP A 49 6.75 7.54 14.25
CA ASP A 49 6.45 8.99 14.22
C ASP A 49 6.25 9.51 12.81
N TYR A 50 5.75 8.66 11.90
CA TYR A 50 5.47 9.06 10.51
C TYR A 50 6.71 9.61 9.80
N LYS A 51 7.90 9.11 10.17
CA LYS A 51 9.15 9.64 9.62
C LYS A 51 9.86 8.69 8.67
N ARG A 52 9.32 7.52 8.42
CA ARG A 52 9.94 6.55 7.52
C ARG A 52 9.22 6.52 6.19
N ALA A 53 9.92 6.93 5.14
CA ALA A 53 9.29 7.06 3.82
C ALA A 53 8.63 5.75 3.37
N HIS A 54 9.34 4.62 3.50
CA HIS A 54 8.79 3.36 2.99
C HIS A 54 7.54 2.93 3.75
N ILE A 55 7.39 3.34 5.01
CA ILE A 55 6.18 3.00 5.76
C ILE A 55 5.02 3.90 5.31
N LEU A 56 5.32 5.15 4.96
CA LEU A 56 4.30 6.03 4.40
C LEU A 56 3.80 5.52 3.05
N SER A 57 4.69 4.92 2.25
CA SER A 57 4.29 4.27 1.02
C SER A 57 3.25 3.19 1.30
N THR A 58 3.49 2.36 2.31
CA THR A 58 2.56 1.30 2.67
C THR A 58 1.23 1.87 3.15
N LEU A 59 1.27 2.94 3.94
CA LEU A 59 0.04 3.58 4.39
C LEU A 59 -0.77 4.10 3.21
N GLY A 60 -0.11 4.75 2.25
CA GLY A 60 -0.80 5.22 1.05
C GLY A 60 -1.41 4.08 0.26
N ALA A 61 -0.67 2.96 0.14
CA ALA A 61 -1.19 1.81 -0.59
C ALA A 61 -2.42 1.22 0.07
N ALA A 62 -2.44 1.22 1.41
CA ALA A 62 -3.61 0.70 2.13
C ALA A 62 -4.84 1.58 1.89
N TYR A 63 -4.67 2.89 1.94
CA TYR A 63 -5.79 3.77 1.62
C TYR A 63 -6.28 3.56 0.19
N ALA A 64 -5.35 3.40 -0.76
CA ALA A 64 -5.73 3.21 -2.15
C ALA A 64 -6.49 1.90 -2.35
N GLU A 65 -6.10 0.85 -1.63
CA GLU A 65 -6.82 -0.41 -1.74
C GLU A 65 -8.27 -0.26 -1.27
N LEU A 66 -8.52 0.66 -0.35
CA LEU A 66 -9.86 0.94 0.13
C LEU A 66 -10.59 1.96 -0.76
N GLY A 67 -9.95 2.45 -1.79
CA GLY A 67 -10.57 3.41 -2.70
C GLY A 67 -10.44 4.85 -2.25
N ASP A 68 -9.71 5.11 -1.18
CA ASP A 68 -9.52 6.47 -0.67
C ASP A 68 -8.26 7.05 -1.28
N PHE A 69 -8.37 7.53 -2.51
CA PHE A 69 -7.22 8.01 -3.25
C PHE A 69 -6.74 9.38 -2.78
N GLU A 70 -7.59 10.15 -2.14
CA GLU A 70 -7.15 11.43 -1.60
C GLU A 70 -6.14 11.24 -0.47
N ASN A 71 -6.44 10.35 0.47
CA ASN A 71 -5.47 10.04 1.51
C ASN A 71 -4.27 9.28 0.97
N ALA A 72 -4.48 8.42 -0.02
CA ALA A 72 -3.36 7.72 -0.64
C ALA A 72 -2.36 8.72 -1.22
N LYS A 73 -2.84 9.72 -1.94
CA LYS A 73 -1.98 10.75 -2.53
C LYS A 73 -1.28 11.57 -1.45
N LYS A 74 -2.01 11.91 -0.40
CA LYS A 74 -1.45 12.70 0.69
C LYS A 74 -0.23 12.02 1.29
N TRP A 75 -0.35 10.74 1.62
CA TRP A 75 0.75 10.05 2.29
C TRP A 75 1.88 9.70 1.33
N SER A 76 1.57 9.41 0.07
CA SER A 76 2.63 9.17 -0.90
C SER A 76 3.40 10.46 -1.19
N ALA A 77 2.72 11.61 -1.24
CA ALA A 77 3.42 12.88 -1.42
C ALA A 77 4.33 13.16 -0.22
N LYS A 78 3.85 12.87 0.98
CA LYS A 78 4.69 13.04 2.16
C LYS A 78 5.91 12.11 2.10
N GLY A 79 5.71 10.87 1.68
CA GLY A 79 6.82 9.95 1.52
C GLY A 79 7.82 10.45 0.49
N LEU A 80 7.34 11.03 -0.60
CA LEU A 80 8.22 11.58 -1.60
C LEU A 80 9.10 12.69 -1.00
N GLU A 81 8.52 13.54 -0.15
CA GLU A 81 9.31 14.57 0.51
C GLU A 81 10.41 13.99 1.39
N LEU A 82 10.15 12.85 2.01
CA LEU A 82 11.11 12.23 2.91
C LEU A 82 12.05 11.26 2.20
N ALA A 83 11.80 10.96 0.92
CA ALA A 83 12.61 10.00 0.19
C ALA A 83 14.04 10.51 0.04
N GLU A 84 15.00 9.61 0.22
CA GLU A 84 16.40 9.99 0.28
C GLU A 84 17.16 9.77 -0.99
N ASP A 85 16.73 8.86 -1.84
CA ASP A 85 17.45 8.59 -3.08
C ASP A 85 16.50 8.56 -4.26
N ASP A 86 17.09 8.52 -5.45
CA ASP A 86 16.30 8.62 -6.67
C ASP A 86 15.39 7.40 -6.87
N GLU A 87 15.83 6.24 -6.41
CA GLU A 87 15.02 5.04 -6.54
C GLU A 87 13.74 5.16 -5.71
N GLN A 88 13.85 5.63 -4.49
CA GLN A 88 12.67 5.86 -3.66
C GLN A 88 11.76 6.92 -4.27
N LYS A 89 12.35 7.99 -4.78
CA LYS A 89 11.54 9.05 -5.37
C LYS A 89 10.76 8.56 -6.58
N GLU A 90 11.40 7.73 -7.42
CA GLU A 90 10.71 7.17 -8.56
C GLU A 90 9.57 6.26 -8.14
N HIS A 91 9.78 5.49 -7.09
CA HIS A 91 8.73 4.62 -6.58
C HIS A 91 7.50 5.43 -6.16
N PHE A 92 7.72 6.54 -5.41
CA PHE A 92 6.60 7.37 -4.99
C PHE A 92 5.92 8.05 -6.17
N LYS A 93 6.69 8.43 -7.19
CA LYS A 93 6.08 9.04 -8.37
C LYS A 93 5.17 8.05 -9.09
N LYS A 94 5.58 6.79 -9.16
CA LYS A 94 4.74 5.77 -9.78
C LYS A 94 3.49 5.53 -8.97
N GLU A 95 3.60 5.53 -7.64
CA GLU A 95 2.42 5.42 -6.81
C GLU A 95 1.46 6.57 -7.07
N LEU A 96 1.99 7.78 -7.11
CA LEU A 96 1.14 8.94 -7.32
C LEU A 96 0.45 8.90 -8.68
N GLU A 97 1.13 8.39 -9.71
CA GLU A 97 0.48 8.22 -11.01
C GLU A 97 -0.72 7.27 -10.91
N CYS A 98 -0.55 6.17 -10.19
CA CYS A 98 -1.65 5.23 -10.00
C CYS A 98 -2.81 5.91 -9.27
N TYR A 99 -2.51 6.63 -8.20
CA TYR A 99 -3.56 7.20 -7.39
C TYR A 99 -4.26 8.36 -8.08
N ASN A 100 -3.52 9.13 -8.89
CA ASN A 100 -4.15 10.17 -9.70
C ASN A 100 -5.08 9.57 -10.74
N ALA A 101 -4.78 8.37 -11.22
CA ALA A 101 -5.65 7.67 -12.14
C ALA A 101 -6.72 6.85 -11.43
N ARG A 102 -6.80 6.97 -10.12
CA ARG A 102 -7.75 6.29 -9.25
C ARG A 102 -7.62 4.78 -9.38
N ARG A 103 -6.37 4.30 -9.38
CA ARG A 103 -6.07 2.88 -9.39
C ARG A 103 -5.21 2.53 -8.21
N PRO A 104 -5.46 1.40 -7.54
CA PRO A 104 -4.59 0.99 -6.44
C PRO A 104 -3.23 0.55 -6.96
N PHE A 105 -2.21 0.68 -6.13
CA PHE A 105 -0.90 0.20 -6.48
C PHE A 105 -0.81 -1.30 -6.21
N ARG A 106 -0.13 -2.03 -7.07
CA ARG A 106 0.07 -3.47 -6.88
C ARG A 106 1.54 -3.79 -6.88
N GLU A 107 1.92 -4.78 -6.07
CA GLU A 107 3.25 -5.34 -6.15
C GLU A 107 3.26 -6.20 -7.38
N LEU A 108 3.89 -5.72 -8.43
CA LEU A 108 3.64 -6.26 -9.75
C LEU A 108 4.68 -7.28 -10.18
N LEU A 109 4.83 -8.38 -9.45
CA LEU A 109 5.79 -9.39 -9.85
C LEU A 109 5.08 -10.71 -10.07
N ILE A 110 5.11 -11.18 -11.32
CA ILE A 110 4.66 -12.50 -11.67
C ILE A 110 5.81 -13.16 -12.39
N ASP A 111 6.31 -14.25 -11.86
CA ASP A 111 7.47 -14.95 -12.41
C ASP A 111 8.65 -13.99 -12.50
N GLY A 112 8.83 -13.15 -11.50
CA GLY A 112 9.95 -12.23 -11.48
C GLY A 112 9.83 -11.04 -12.40
N LYS A 113 8.68 -10.85 -13.03
CA LYS A 113 8.46 -9.74 -13.94
C LYS A 113 7.27 -8.93 -13.51
N PRO A 114 7.23 -7.64 -13.87
CA PRO A 114 6.07 -6.84 -13.52
C PRO A 114 4.80 -7.41 -14.15
N ALA A 115 3.76 -7.52 -13.35
CA ALA A 115 2.47 -7.96 -13.85
C ALA A 115 1.81 -6.84 -14.62
N PRO A 116 0.94 -7.16 -15.57
CA PRO A 116 0.20 -6.10 -16.27
C PRO A 116 -0.74 -5.39 -15.33
N LEU A 117 -0.96 -4.12 -15.61
CA LEU A 117 -1.90 -3.35 -14.81
C LEU A 117 -3.30 -3.85 -15.06
N PRO A 118 -4.19 -3.74 -14.06
CA PRO A 118 -5.58 -4.13 -14.28
C PRO A 118 -6.24 -3.23 -15.30
N PRO A 119 -7.29 -3.73 -15.97
CA PRO A 119 -8.00 -2.91 -16.94
C PRO A 119 -8.62 -1.71 -16.28
N GLU A 120 -8.63 -0.60 -17.00
CA GLU A 120 -9.14 0.60 -16.39
C GLU A 120 -10.59 0.56 -16.12
N LYS A 121 -11.38 -0.09 -16.91
CA LYS A 121 -12.75 -0.07 -16.62
C LYS A 121 -13.13 -1.01 -15.59
N SER A 122 -12.25 -1.66 -15.01
CA SER A 122 -12.62 -2.46 -13.90
C SER A 122 -13.20 -1.64 -12.83
N ASP A 123 -13.37 -0.41 -13.09
CA ASP A 123 -14.04 0.38 -12.17
C ASP A 123 -15.39 -0.10 -11.94
N GLU A 124 -15.93 -0.75 -12.82
CA GLU A 124 -17.17 -1.23 -12.47
C GLU A 124 -17.02 -2.22 -11.47
N ALA A 125 -15.98 -2.63 -11.38
CA ALA A 125 -15.83 -3.45 -10.31
C ALA A 125 -15.79 -2.69 -9.08
N LYS A 126 -16.04 -2.00 -9.15
CA LYS A 126 -15.96 -1.49 -8.22
C LYS A 126 -16.54 -1.50 -7.35
N PRO A 127 -16.82 -1.67 -7.47
CA PRO A 127 -17.24 -1.60 -6.75
C PRO A 127 -17.20 -2.06 -5.72
N ASN A 128 -16.96 -2.39 -5.89
CA ASN A 128 -16.80 -2.70 -5.27
C ASN A 128 -16.66 -2.46 -4.31
N GLN A 129 -16.71 -2.21 -4.30
CA GLN A 129 -16.51 -1.87 -3.73
C GLN A 129 -16.62 -1.74 -2.76
N PRO A 130 -16.70 -1.62 -2.40
CA PRO A 130 -16.56 -1.43 -1.61
C PRO A 130 -16.85 -1.57 -0.73
N PRO A 131 -16.84 -1.60 -0.60
CA PRO A 131 -16.98 -1.62 0.09
C PRO A 131 -17.29 -1.75 0.85
N LYS A 132 -17.44 -1.76 0.56
CA LYS A 132 -17.67 -1.81 0.97
C LYS A 132 -17.77 -1.64 1.86
N GLU A 133 -17.76 -1.44 2.48
CA GLU A 133 -17.71 -1.18 3.17
C GLU A 133 -17.90 -1.07 3.71
#